data_a58c226b9c5df2446ba54e4537189a01
#
_entry.id   a58c226b9c5df2446ba54e4537189a01
#
_cell.length_a   1.000
_cell.length_b   1.000
_cell.length_c   1.000
_cell.angle_alpha   90.00
_cell.angle_beta   90.00
_cell.angle_gamma   90.00
#
_symmetry.space_group_name_H-M   'P 1'
#
loop_
_entity.id
_entity.type
_entity.pdbx_description
1 polymer ?
#
loop_
_entity_poly.entity_id
_entity_poly.type
_entity_poly.pdbx_seq_one_letter_code
_entity_poly.pdbx_strand_id
1 'polypeptide(L)'
;YGVCILSAFTITAGFLTRPSAQESIETVQTSKASSEQNQEAVATPNNPQSPPSNKQVARITASGDMLYHDIVYGSAFDGTSYDFKNDYEQITPLVSSADLAIGDFEGTINPNEPLAGYPIFNAPEEVIQSIKDAGYDVLDLAHNHILDTGIEGLKYTANAFRKNGLDIFGVKVDPSEGILVKEVNGIKVAILGFAYGFNGIEATLTDEEYNNHLYDLNMQKVKQLIQRAEEIADFTIVLPQMGEEYHLHPTQGQIDTYHQMIEWGADVVFGGHPHVIEPTETITKDGEKKFIIYSMGNLLSNQRVETLENIWTERGVIMDITIEKENGKTTLTSVKAHPTWVSRTEIDRSFMGGPAYDYQVFLAENYMPGGPLEHTVDKKTLERIQSAYTEVNKLLNIKF
;
A
#
# COMPACT_ATOMS: atom_id res chain seq x y z
N TYR A 1 -30.04 45.70 -23.66
CA TYR A 1 -31.49 45.52 -23.44
C TYR A 1 -31.86 44.07 -23.67
N GLY A 2 -32.29 43.38 -22.61
CA GLY A 2 -32.75 42.01 -22.69
C GLY A 2 -33.05 41.50 -21.26
N VAL A 3 -34.34 41.34 -21.00
CA VAL A 3 -35.03 41.19 -19.74
C VAL A 3 -34.81 39.81 -19.14
N CYS A 4 -34.54 39.79 -17.83
CA CYS A 4 -34.60 38.61 -16.94
C CYS A 4 -36.03 38.09 -16.81
N ILE A 5 -36.22 36.77 -16.88
CA ILE A 5 -37.41 36.12 -16.35
C ILE A 5 -36.95 35.08 -15.33
N LEU A 6 -37.23 35.37 -14.05
CA LEU A 6 -37.17 34.39 -12.94
C LEU A 6 -38.42 33.52 -13.01
N SER A 7 -38.21 32.20 -12.99
CA SER A 7 -39.29 31.26 -12.72
C SER A 7 -38.95 30.51 -11.43
N ALA A 8 -39.68 30.80 -10.38
CA ALA A 8 -39.64 30.10 -9.11
C ALA A 8 -40.46 28.80 -9.20
N PHE A 9 -39.85 27.66 -8.96
CA PHE A 9 -40.57 26.40 -8.70
C PHE A 9 -40.53 26.08 -7.23
N THR A 10 -41.69 26.13 -6.63
CA THR A 10 -41.96 25.67 -5.23
C THR A 10 -42.18 24.15 -5.29
N ILE A 11 -41.38 23.39 -4.59
CA ILE A 11 -41.62 21.96 -4.40
C ILE A 11 -42.06 21.74 -2.96
N THR A 12 -43.33 21.34 -2.81
CA THR A 12 -43.98 20.94 -1.56
C THR A 12 -43.48 19.57 -1.11
N ALA A 13 -43.00 19.50 0.12
CA ALA A 13 -42.62 18.26 0.81
C ALA A 13 -43.86 17.47 1.22
N GLY A 14 -44.01 16.25 0.67
CA GLY A 14 -44.98 15.28 1.11
C GLY A 14 -44.33 14.27 2.09
N PHE A 15 -44.76 14.32 3.36
CA PHE A 15 -44.45 13.30 4.33
C PHE A 15 -45.31 12.06 4.07
N LEU A 16 -44.68 10.92 3.81
CA LEU A 16 -45.33 9.60 3.85
C LEU A 16 -44.85 8.84 5.08
N THR A 17 -45.76 8.71 6.04
CA THR A 17 -45.61 7.87 7.22
C THR A 17 -45.82 6.40 6.85
N ARG A 18 -44.92 5.53 7.29
CA ARG A 18 -45.10 4.06 7.28
C ARG A 18 -45.72 3.60 8.60
N PRO A 19 -46.64 2.65 8.59
CA PRO A 19 -47.16 2.05 9.81
C PRO A 19 -46.26 0.94 10.34
N SER A 20 -46.13 0.90 11.67
CA SER A 20 -45.52 -0.15 12.47
C SER A 20 -46.40 -1.42 12.46
N ALA A 21 -45.79 -2.58 12.27
CA ALA A 21 -46.44 -3.87 12.58
C ALA A 21 -45.88 -4.40 13.89
N GLN A 22 -46.75 -4.62 14.82
CA GLN A 22 -46.55 -5.15 16.15
C GLN A 22 -46.83 -6.68 16.14
N GLU A 23 -45.95 -7.39 16.77
CA GLU A 23 -46.03 -8.67 17.48
C GLU A 23 -47.25 -9.60 17.37
N SER A 24 -46.91 -10.86 17.33
CA SER A 24 -47.66 -11.87 18.13
C SER A 24 -46.74 -13.00 18.60
N ILE A 25 -46.66 -13.14 19.91
CA ILE A 25 -46.07 -14.21 20.70
C ILE A 25 -47.08 -15.36 20.73
N GLU A 26 -46.64 -16.57 20.34
CA GLU A 26 -47.38 -17.78 20.74
C GLU A 26 -46.49 -18.72 21.56
N THR A 27 -46.90 -18.87 22.79
CA THR A 27 -46.45 -19.83 23.79
C THR A 27 -47.17 -21.14 23.58
N VAL A 28 -46.47 -22.26 23.50
CA VAL A 28 -47.09 -23.58 23.70
C VAL A 28 -46.33 -24.33 24.78
N GLN A 29 -47.08 -24.72 25.79
CA GLN A 29 -46.67 -25.49 26.96
C GLN A 29 -46.82 -26.98 26.71
N THR A 30 -45.86 -27.72 27.25
CA THR A 30 -45.86 -28.99 27.98
C THR A 30 -46.46 -30.26 27.40
N SER A 31 -45.67 -31.34 27.44
CA SER A 31 -46.06 -32.55 28.19
C SER A 31 -44.83 -33.39 28.61
N LYS A 32 -44.87 -33.83 29.88
CA LYS A 32 -43.91 -34.73 30.56
C LYS A 32 -44.15 -36.18 30.11
N ALA A 33 -43.09 -36.95 29.97
CA ALA A 33 -43.13 -38.39 30.32
C ALA A 33 -41.73 -38.84 30.78
N SER A 34 -41.67 -39.37 31.94
CA SER A 34 -40.54 -39.95 32.66
C SER A 34 -40.14 -41.33 32.17
N SER A 35 -38.88 -41.65 32.11
CA SER A 35 -38.33 -42.96 32.40
C SER A 35 -36.88 -42.88 32.84
N GLU A 36 -36.64 -43.20 34.10
CA GLU A 36 -35.34 -43.41 34.71
C GLU A 36 -34.64 -44.64 34.12
N GLN A 37 -33.38 -44.47 33.71
CA GLN A 37 -32.41 -45.58 33.74
C GLN A 37 -31.06 -45.01 34.11
N ASN A 38 -30.61 -45.42 35.29
CA ASN A 38 -29.25 -45.24 35.80
C ASN A 38 -28.22 -45.88 34.85
N GLN A 39 -27.26 -45.07 34.39
CA GLN A 39 -25.94 -45.56 33.97
C GLN A 39 -24.86 -44.71 34.65
N GLU A 40 -24.01 -45.37 35.40
CA GLU A 40 -22.81 -44.83 36.04
C GLU A 40 -21.94 -44.14 35.00
N ALA A 41 -21.76 -42.85 35.13
CA ALA A 41 -20.81 -42.08 34.35
C ALA A 41 -19.41 -42.28 34.94
N VAL A 42 -18.56 -43.00 34.22
CA VAL A 42 -17.13 -43.03 34.41
C VAL A 42 -16.58 -41.59 34.17
N ALA A 43 -16.09 -40.98 35.23
CA ALA A 43 -15.43 -39.69 35.20
C ALA A 43 -14.15 -39.79 34.37
N THR A 44 -14.14 -39.27 33.15
CA THR A 44 -12.93 -38.95 32.41
C THR A 44 -12.19 -37.82 33.13
N PRO A 45 -10.86 -37.91 33.30
CA PRO A 45 -10.09 -36.85 33.96
C PRO A 45 -10.19 -35.58 33.12
N ASN A 46 -10.69 -34.52 33.74
CA ASN A 46 -10.63 -33.16 33.17
C ASN A 46 -9.17 -32.83 32.87
N ASN A 47 -8.80 -32.86 31.60
CA ASN A 47 -7.58 -32.25 31.11
C ASN A 47 -7.76 -30.74 31.34
N PRO A 48 -6.90 -30.03 32.07
CA PRO A 48 -7.01 -28.62 32.24
C PRO A 48 -6.90 -27.98 30.83
N GLN A 49 -7.99 -27.46 30.32
CA GLN A 49 -7.96 -26.58 29.13
C GLN A 49 -7.03 -25.42 29.48
N SER A 50 -5.91 -25.34 28.79
CA SER A 50 -5.06 -24.14 28.84
C SER A 50 -5.96 -22.91 28.63
N PRO A 51 -5.77 -21.84 29.40
CA PRO A 51 -6.54 -20.63 29.16
C PRO A 51 -6.39 -20.22 27.69
N PRO A 52 -7.42 -19.64 27.05
CA PRO A 52 -7.33 -19.21 25.67
C PRO A 52 -6.10 -18.32 25.53
N SER A 53 -5.22 -18.68 24.61
CA SER A 53 -4.01 -17.90 24.36
C SER A 53 -4.47 -16.50 23.91
N ASN A 54 -3.99 -15.46 24.56
CA ASN A 54 -4.32 -14.06 24.25
C ASN A 54 -3.48 -13.59 23.04
N LYS A 55 -3.38 -14.46 22.03
CA LYS A 55 -2.59 -14.26 20.83
C LYS A 55 -3.34 -13.40 19.84
N GLN A 56 -2.76 -12.28 19.47
CA GLN A 56 -3.22 -11.37 18.41
C GLN A 56 -2.38 -11.60 17.16
N VAL A 57 -3.00 -11.55 16.00
CA VAL A 57 -2.33 -11.79 14.71
C VAL A 57 -2.77 -10.71 13.74
N ALA A 58 -1.83 -10.12 13.03
CA ALA A 58 -2.11 -9.18 11.95
C ALA A 58 -1.29 -9.54 10.71
N ARG A 59 -1.95 -9.46 9.55
CA ARG A 59 -1.35 -9.62 8.23
C ARG A 59 -1.23 -8.25 7.57
N ILE A 60 -0.02 -7.90 7.15
CA ILE A 60 0.30 -6.60 6.57
C ILE A 60 0.88 -6.81 5.18
N THR A 61 0.40 -6.07 4.19
CA THR A 61 1.00 -6.03 2.85
C THR A 61 1.64 -4.67 2.59
N ALA A 62 2.73 -4.67 1.81
CA ALA A 62 3.38 -3.46 1.32
C ALA A 62 3.78 -3.62 -0.14
N SER A 63 3.63 -2.57 -0.94
CA SER A 63 3.99 -2.54 -2.36
C SER A 63 4.82 -1.30 -2.70
N GLY A 64 5.63 -1.42 -3.76
CA GLY A 64 6.49 -0.32 -4.20
C GLY A 64 5.79 0.74 -5.02
N ASP A 65 6.55 1.41 -5.85
CA ASP A 65 6.29 2.73 -6.44
C ASP A 65 5.09 2.72 -7.39
N MET A 66 4.12 3.60 -7.16
CA MET A 66 2.98 3.89 -8.04
C MET A 66 3.27 5.20 -8.77
N LEU A 67 3.75 5.10 -10.04
CA LEU A 67 4.10 6.24 -10.89
C LEU A 67 3.10 6.43 -12.01
N TYR A 68 2.36 7.51 -11.98
CA TYR A 68 1.39 7.86 -13.01
C TYR A 68 2.02 8.74 -14.09
N HIS A 69 2.79 8.13 -14.99
CA HIS A 69 3.32 8.81 -16.18
C HIS A 69 2.19 9.37 -17.05
N ASP A 70 2.49 10.36 -17.88
CA ASP A 70 1.54 11.00 -18.79
C ASP A 70 0.78 9.99 -19.67
N ILE A 71 1.46 8.99 -20.18
CA ILE A 71 0.84 7.92 -20.98
C ILE A 71 -0.06 7.00 -20.14
N VAL A 72 0.20 6.84 -18.85
CA VAL A 72 -0.63 6.04 -17.94
C VAL A 72 -1.96 6.76 -17.71
N TYR A 73 -1.92 8.00 -17.16
CA TYR A 73 -3.17 8.73 -16.92
C TYR A 73 -3.86 9.17 -18.21
N GLY A 74 -3.10 9.53 -19.25
CA GLY A 74 -3.67 9.92 -20.53
C GLY A 74 -4.41 8.77 -21.23
N SER A 75 -3.90 7.54 -21.08
CA SER A 75 -4.57 6.35 -21.59
C SER A 75 -5.85 6.00 -20.81
N ALA A 76 -5.93 6.36 -19.53
CA ALA A 76 -7.12 6.16 -18.71
C ALA A 76 -8.24 7.18 -19.02
N PHE A 77 -7.95 8.27 -19.74
CA PHE A 77 -8.95 9.31 -20.09
C PHE A 77 -9.87 8.85 -21.21
N ASP A 78 -11.17 8.75 -20.95
CA ASP A 78 -12.19 8.33 -21.92
C ASP A 78 -12.75 9.46 -22.80
N GLY A 79 -12.28 10.70 -22.59
CA GLY A 79 -12.77 11.94 -23.21
C GLY A 79 -13.63 12.78 -22.28
N THR A 80 -13.98 12.27 -21.10
CA THR A 80 -14.82 12.96 -20.11
C THR A 80 -14.23 12.83 -18.70
N SER A 81 -13.73 11.66 -18.35
CA SER A 81 -13.20 11.32 -17.02
C SER A 81 -12.01 10.37 -17.13
N TYR A 82 -11.31 10.20 -16.02
CA TYR A 82 -10.24 9.21 -15.88
C TYR A 82 -10.78 7.95 -15.20
N ASP A 83 -10.48 6.77 -15.77
CA ASP A 83 -10.84 5.47 -15.21
C ASP A 83 -9.58 4.62 -15.04
N PHE A 84 -9.20 4.39 -13.78
CA PHE A 84 -8.04 3.60 -13.37
C PHE A 84 -8.45 2.26 -12.73
N LYS A 85 -9.72 1.86 -12.85
CA LYS A 85 -10.23 0.67 -12.17
C LYS A 85 -9.48 -0.61 -12.52
N ASN A 86 -9.06 -0.73 -13.77
CA ASN A 86 -8.35 -1.92 -14.24
C ASN A 86 -6.93 -2.03 -13.69
N ASP A 87 -6.29 -0.91 -13.31
CA ASP A 87 -4.87 -0.87 -12.93
C ASP A 87 -4.54 -1.89 -11.84
N TYR A 88 -5.44 -2.09 -10.87
CA TYR A 88 -5.21 -2.92 -9.69
C TYR A 88 -6.14 -4.12 -9.55
N GLU A 89 -7.04 -4.37 -10.51
CA GLU A 89 -8.09 -5.40 -10.39
C GLU A 89 -7.53 -6.76 -9.99
N GLN A 90 -6.40 -7.19 -10.57
CA GLN A 90 -5.84 -8.51 -10.30
C GLN A 90 -5.15 -8.64 -8.94
N ILE A 91 -4.67 -7.54 -8.37
CA ILE A 91 -4.04 -7.56 -7.04
C ILE A 91 -5.02 -7.24 -5.92
N THR A 92 -6.19 -6.69 -6.22
CA THR A 92 -7.22 -6.33 -5.23
C THR A 92 -7.55 -7.46 -4.26
N PRO A 93 -7.74 -8.73 -4.68
CA PRO A 93 -8.02 -9.80 -3.72
C PRO A 93 -6.90 -10.05 -2.71
N LEU A 94 -5.63 -9.84 -3.11
CA LEU A 94 -4.47 -9.99 -2.23
C LEU A 94 -4.38 -8.82 -1.25
N VAL A 95 -4.43 -7.59 -1.77
CA VAL A 95 -4.27 -6.35 -1.01
C VAL A 95 -5.43 -6.16 -0.04
N SER A 96 -6.68 -6.24 -0.51
CA SER A 96 -7.88 -6.05 0.32
C SER A 96 -8.10 -7.12 1.39
N SER A 97 -7.42 -8.26 1.31
CA SER A 97 -7.49 -9.32 2.33
C SER A 97 -6.47 -9.14 3.46
N ALA A 98 -5.59 -8.16 3.37
CA ALA A 98 -4.70 -7.80 4.47
C ALA A 98 -5.46 -7.06 5.58
N ASP A 99 -4.96 -7.14 6.80
CA ASP A 99 -5.48 -6.36 7.92
C ASP A 99 -4.96 -4.90 7.87
N LEU A 100 -3.86 -4.68 7.14
CA LEU A 100 -3.28 -3.37 6.82
C LEU A 100 -2.52 -3.47 5.49
N ALA A 101 -2.87 -2.61 4.54
CA ALA A 101 -2.21 -2.53 3.24
C ALA A 101 -1.52 -1.18 3.06
N ILE A 102 -0.22 -1.21 2.79
CA ILE A 102 0.65 -0.05 2.62
C ILE A 102 1.04 0.07 1.14
N GLY A 103 0.87 1.24 0.54
CA GLY A 103 1.32 1.58 -0.81
C GLY A 103 2.32 2.73 -0.79
N ASP A 104 3.05 2.90 -1.89
CA ASP A 104 3.94 4.04 -2.12
C ASP A 104 3.42 4.83 -3.33
N PHE A 105 2.92 6.05 -3.07
CA PHE A 105 2.41 6.93 -4.12
C PHE A 105 3.50 7.94 -4.52
N GLU A 106 4.19 7.68 -5.62
CA GLU A 106 5.29 8.51 -6.09
C GLU A 106 4.83 9.56 -7.10
N GLY A 107 4.58 10.77 -6.60
CA GLY A 107 4.11 11.91 -7.36
C GLY A 107 3.29 12.89 -6.52
N THR A 108 2.64 13.83 -7.19
CA THR A 108 1.71 14.78 -6.55
C THR A 108 0.32 14.69 -7.18
N ILE A 109 -0.66 15.21 -6.47
CA ILE A 109 -2.01 15.50 -6.96
C ILE A 109 -2.27 16.96 -6.64
N ASN A 110 -2.28 17.82 -7.66
CA ASN A 110 -2.56 19.24 -7.51
C ASN A 110 -3.43 19.74 -8.68
N PRO A 111 -4.73 19.93 -8.49
CA PRO A 111 -5.63 20.37 -9.57
C PRO A 111 -5.41 21.84 -9.97
N ASN A 112 -4.59 22.60 -9.24
CA ASN A 112 -4.25 23.98 -9.60
C ASN A 112 -3.06 24.06 -10.58
N GLU A 113 -2.38 22.92 -10.82
CA GLU A 113 -1.28 22.79 -11.76
C GLU A 113 -1.67 21.80 -12.88
N PRO A 114 -1.08 21.95 -14.09
CA PRO A 114 -1.32 21.01 -15.17
C PRO A 114 -0.95 19.59 -14.79
N LEU A 115 -1.69 18.61 -15.29
CA LEU A 115 -1.29 17.20 -15.22
C LEU A 115 0.04 17.01 -15.95
N ALA A 116 0.93 16.22 -15.38
CA ALA A 116 2.26 15.99 -15.91
C ALA A 116 2.78 14.58 -15.55
N GLY A 117 3.61 14.02 -16.43
CA GLY A 117 4.46 12.87 -16.18
C GLY A 117 5.91 13.30 -16.00
N TYR A 118 6.87 12.36 -16.20
CA TYR A 118 8.30 12.66 -16.05
C TYR A 118 8.73 13.95 -16.79
N PRO A 119 9.55 14.84 -16.22
CA PRO A 119 10.25 14.70 -14.92
C PRO A 119 9.49 15.25 -13.72
N ILE A 120 8.27 15.75 -13.89
CA ILE A 120 7.44 16.33 -12.83
C ILE A 120 6.10 15.61 -12.82
N PHE A 121 5.82 14.84 -11.76
CA PHE A 121 4.60 14.05 -11.67
C PHE A 121 3.47 14.81 -10.99
N ASN A 122 2.38 14.99 -11.73
CA ASN A 122 1.11 15.51 -11.21
C ASN A 122 -0.05 14.70 -11.79
N ALA A 123 -0.57 13.78 -11.02
CA ALA A 123 -1.62 12.85 -11.43
C ALA A 123 -3.02 13.45 -11.25
N PRO A 124 -4.04 12.97 -12.01
CA PRO A 124 -5.44 13.32 -11.76
C PRO A 124 -5.93 12.73 -10.42
N GLU A 125 -6.85 13.43 -9.74
CA GLU A 125 -7.33 13.04 -8.39
C GLU A 125 -8.07 11.69 -8.40
N GLU A 126 -8.59 11.27 -9.55
CA GLU A 126 -9.30 10.00 -9.74
C GLU A 126 -8.44 8.75 -9.43
N VAL A 127 -7.10 8.86 -9.45
CA VAL A 127 -6.20 7.76 -9.04
C VAL A 127 -6.46 7.33 -7.60
N ILE A 128 -6.89 8.26 -6.73
CA ILE A 128 -7.14 7.96 -5.31
C ILE A 128 -8.23 6.90 -5.15
N GLN A 129 -9.30 7.00 -5.95
CA GLN A 129 -10.40 6.05 -5.85
C GLN A 129 -9.97 4.64 -6.24
N SER A 130 -9.15 4.48 -7.29
CA SER A 130 -8.68 3.16 -7.71
C SER A 130 -7.72 2.54 -6.70
N ILE A 131 -6.84 3.35 -6.10
CA ILE A 131 -5.94 2.90 -5.01
C ILE A 131 -6.77 2.43 -3.80
N LYS A 132 -7.79 3.20 -3.42
CA LYS A 132 -8.69 2.82 -2.33
C LYS A 132 -9.48 1.55 -2.64
N ASP A 133 -10.02 1.43 -3.85
CA ASP A 133 -10.81 0.27 -4.28
C ASP A 133 -9.94 -1.00 -4.37
N ALA A 134 -8.64 -0.85 -4.61
CA ALA A 134 -7.67 -1.94 -4.52
C ALA A 134 -7.47 -2.46 -3.09
N GLY A 135 -7.89 -1.70 -2.07
CA GLY A 135 -7.84 -2.09 -0.67
C GLY A 135 -6.64 -1.54 0.11
N TYR A 136 -5.95 -0.53 -0.40
CA TYR A 136 -4.92 0.17 0.35
C TYR A 136 -5.53 0.98 1.49
N ASP A 137 -4.84 1.02 2.63
CA ASP A 137 -5.24 1.76 3.84
C ASP A 137 -4.36 2.98 4.06
N VAL A 138 -3.09 2.89 3.70
CA VAL A 138 -2.05 3.86 4.04
C VAL A 138 -1.10 4.06 2.86
N LEU A 139 -0.74 5.31 2.55
CA LEU A 139 0.21 5.65 1.48
C LEU A 139 1.45 6.34 2.04
N ASP A 140 2.63 5.87 1.60
CA ASP A 140 3.88 6.63 1.73
C ASP A 140 3.89 7.79 0.75
N LEU A 141 4.28 8.96 1.25
CA LEU A 141 4.50 10.17 0.47
C LEU A 141 5.94 10.70 0.64
N ALA A 142 6.82 9.94 1.31
CA ALA A 142 8.23 10.31 1.47
C ALA A 142 9.06 9.90 0.26
N HIS A 143 8.89 10.59 -0.85
CA HIS A 143 9.65 10.32 -2.07
C HIS A 143 10.17 11.60 -2.73
N ASN A 144 11.12 11.46 -3.64
CA ASN A 144 11.79 12.58 -4.30
C ASN A 144 10.83 13.45 -5.16
N HIS A 145 9.67 12.94 -5.56
CA HIS A 145 8.66 13.64 -6.36
C HIS A 145 7.55 14.34 -5.57
N ILE A 146 7.57 14.32 -4.23
CA ILE A 146 6.49 14.93 -3.43
C ILE A 146 6.44 16.46 -3.52
N LEU A 147 7.51 17.08 -3.97
CA LEU A 147 7.58 18.53 -4.18
C LEU A 147 7.40 18.95 -5.65
N ASP A 148 7.08 18.05 -6.56
CA ASP A 148 6.98 18.34 -8.00
C ASP A 148 6.02 19.48 -8.34
N THR A 149 4.96 19.66 -7.55
CA THR A 149 4.06 20.81 -7.62
C THR A 149 4.17 21.74 -6.39
N GLY A 150 5.36 21.75 -5.76
CA GLY A 150 5.69 22.59 -4.61
C GLY A 150 5.01 22.16 -3.32
N ILE A 151 5.21 22.99 -2.27
CA ILE A 151 4.69 22.70 -0.94
C ILE A 151 3.15 22.65 -0.88
N GLU A 152 2.48 23.44 -1.69
CA GLU A 152 1.01 23.42 -1.77
C GLU A 152 0.51 22.12 -2.45
N GLY A 153 1.27 21.60 -3.42
CA GLY A 153 1.00 20.29 -4.01
C GLY A 153 1.15 19.15 -3.03
N LEU A 154 2.22 19.14 -2.23
CA LEU A 154 2.40 18.19 -1.13
C LEU A 154 1.18 18.20 -0.17
N LYS A 155 0.80 19.40 0.29
CA LYS A 155 -0.35 19.55 1.22
C LYS A 155 -1.66 19.11 0.58
N TYR A 156 -1.88 19.45 -0.70
CA TYR A 156 -3.08 19.02 -1.41
C TYR A 156 -3.13 17.51 -1.53
N THR A 157 -2.03 16.89 -2.00
CA THR A 157 -1.91 15.43 -2.16
C THR A 157 -2.26 14.70 -0.86
N ALA A 158 -1.61 15.08 0.25
CA ALA A 158 -1.84 14.49 1.56
C ALA A 158 -3.31 14.64 2.02
N ASN A 159 -3.88 15.83 1.85
CA ASN A 159 -5.27 16.09 2.24
C ASN A 159 -6.28 15.37 1.33
N ALA A 160 -5.97 15.21 0.03
CA ALA A 160 -6.83 14.50 -0.91
C ALA A 160 -6.93 13.01 -0.55
N PHE A 161 -5.82 12.36 -0.21
CA PHE A 161 -5.84 10.99 0.29
C PHE A 161 -6.65 10.87 1.59
N ARG A 162 -6.40 11.73 2.59
CA ARG A 162 -7.12 11.72 3.86
C ARG A 162 -8.64 11.95 3.71
N LYS A 163 -9.03 12.88 2.84
CA LYS A 163 -10.44 13.16 2.52
C LYS A 163 -11.15 11.93 1.95
N ASN A 164 -10.44 11.09 1.25
CA ASN A 164 -10.94 9.83 0.70
C ASN A 164 -10.83 8.64 1.66
N GLY A 165 -10.36 8.86 2.90
CA GLY A 165 -10.28 7.85 3.95
C GLY A 165 -9.04 6.96 3.88
N LEU A 166 -7.99 7.42 3.20
CA LEU A 166 -6.66 6.81 3.20
C LEU A 166 -5.75 7.60 4.13
N ASP A 167 -5.06 6.94 5.03
CA ASP A 167 -4.03 7.59 5.84
C ASP A 167 -2.75 7.79 5.02
N ILE A 168 -1.93 8.74 5.45
CA ILE A 168 -0.63 9.01 4.81
C ILE A 168 0.47 9.11 5.87
N PHE A 169 1.69 8.85 5.46
CA PHE A 169 2.89 9.09 6.25
C PHE A 169 4.03 9.61 5.36
N GLY A 170 5.19 9.90 5.95
CA GLY A 170 6.35 10.37 5.21
C GLY A 170 6.36 11.88 4.94
N VAL A 171 5.25 12.57 5.17
CA VAL A 171 5.13 14.04 5.15
C VAL A 171 4.21 14.53 6.26
N LYS A 172 4.21 15.83 6.51
CA LYS A 172 3.29 16.50 7.43
C LYS A 172 2.58 17.66 6.74
N VAL A 173 1.25 17.74 6.88
CA VAL A 173 0.47 18.93 6.49
C VAL A 173 0.54 19.96 7.61
N ASP A 174 0.35 19.52 8.85
CA ASP A 174 0.51 20.34 10.06
C ASP A 174 1.81 19.94 10.78
N PRO A 175 2.67 20.91 11.16
CA PRO A 175 3.92 20.64 11.87
C PRO A 175 3.78 19.83 13.16
N SER A 176 2.60 19.88 13.80
CA SER A 176 2.30 19.15 15.03
C SER A 176 1.99 17.67 14.80
N GLU A 177 1.85 17.22 13.55
CA GLU A 177 1.60 15.82 13.24
C GLU A 177 2.77 14.93 13.69
N GLY A 178 2.43 13.82 14.32
CA GLY A 178 3.39 12.83 14.82
C GLY A 178 3.58 11.64 13.90
N ILE A 179 4.19 10.60 14.45
CA ILE A 179 4.34 9.29 13.80
C ILE A 179 2.95 8.67 13.58
N LEU A 180 2.71 8.13 12.40
CA LEU A 180 1.49 7.36 12.14
C LEU A 180 1.55 6.04 12.92
N VAL A 181 0.54 5.80 13.76
CA VAL A 181 0.35 4.53 14.47
C VAL A 181 -1.03 3.98 14.12
N LYS A 182 -1.06 2.78 13.56
CA LYS A 182 -2.29 2.02 13.27
C LYS A 182 -2.48 0.93 14.31
N GLU A 183 -3.68 0.80 14.83
CA GLU A 183 -4.04 -0.35 15.67
C GLU A 183 -4.72 -1.42 14.81
N VAL A 184 -4.04 -2.55 14.64
CA VAL A 184 -4.44 -3.65 13.76
C VAL A 184 -4.61 -4.89 14.61
N ASN A 185 -5.85 -5.38 14.76
CA ASN A 185 -6.17 -6.56 15.58
C ASN A 185 -5.59 -6.48 17.02
N GLY A 186 -5.53 -5.25 17.59
CA GLY A 186 -4.98 -5.00 18.93
C GLY A 186 -3.45 -4.90 18.99
N ILE A 187 -2.76 -4.89 17.84
CA ILE A 187 -1.33 -4.63 17.71
C ILE A 187 -1.14 -3.21 17.19
N LYS A 188 -0.34 -2.40 17.89
CA LYS A 188 0.01 -1.06 17.45
C LYS A 188 1.20 -1.11 16.51
N VAL A 189 1.02 -0.67 15.27
CA VAL A 189 2.04 -0.62 14.23
C VAL A 189 2.40 0.83 13.96
N ALA A 190 3.63 1.23 14.23
CA ALA A 190 4.17 2.51 13.81
C ALA A 190 4.72 2.40 12.37
N ILE A 191 4.44 3.41 11.54
CA ILE A 191 4.84 3.45 10.14
C ILE A 191 5.56 4.77 9.88
N LEU A 192 6.75 4.69 9.31
CA LEU A 192 7.64 5.82 9.05
C LEU A 192 8.14 5.77 7.60
N GLY A 193 8.15 6.92 6.91
CA GLY A 193 8.71 7.08 5.57
C GLY A 193 9.79 8.16 5.57
N PHE A 194 10.84 7.98 4.74
CA PHE A 194 11.95 8.92 4.62
C PHE A 194 12.48 8.97 3.19
N ALA A 195 12.69 10.17 2.63
CA ALA A 195 13.27 10.36 1.31
C ALA A 195 14.74 10.82 1.37
N TYR A 196 15.52 10.37 0.39
CA TYR A 196 16.94 10.77 0.28
C TYR A 196 17.10 12.25 -0.13
N GLY A 197 16.07 12.84 -0.76
CA GLY A 197 16.03 14.21 -1.26
C GLY A 197 14.76 14.45 -2.07
N PHE A 198 14.64 15.65 -2.66
CA PHE A 198 13.40 16.09 -3.32
C PHE A 198 13.72 16.73 -4.69
N ASN A 199 14.62 16.11 -5.46
CA ASN A 199 15.02 16.50 -6.82
C ASN A 199 15.54 17.96 -6.94
N GLY A 200 16.06 18.52 -5.84
CA GLY A 200 16.56 19.89 -5.78
C GLY A 200 15.47 20.96 -5.61
N ILE A 201 14.19 20.57 -5.63
CA ILE A 201 13.05 21.49 -5.46
C ILE A 201 13.00 22.01 -4.02
N GLU A 202 13.49 21.23 -3.07
CA GLU A 202 13.63 21.64 -1.66
C GLU A 202 14.42 22.96 -1.48
N ALA A 203 15.28 23.30 -2.42
CA ALA A 203 16.01 24.58 -2.40
C ALA A 203 15.09 25.81 -2.57
N THR A 204 13.84 25.61 -2.97
CA THR A 204 12.84 26.69 -3.07
C THR A 204 12.12 26.96 -1.75
N LEU A 205 12.26 26.07 -0.78
CA LEU A 205 11.59 26.15 0.52
C LEU A 205 12.42 26.97 1.52
N THR A 206 11.73 27.58 2.46
CA THR A 206 12.37 28.09 3.68
C THR A 206 12.79 26.92 4.59
N ASP A 207 13.75 27.15 5.47
CA ASP A 207 14.16 26.15 6.48
C ASP A 207 12.98 25.72 7.35
N GLU A 208 12.03 26.62 7.60
CA GLU A 208 10.82 26.34 8.38
C GLU A 208 9.90 25.38 7.62
N GLU A 209 9.60 25.65 6.35
CA GLU A 209 8.78 24.76 5.51
C GLU A 209 9.41 23.37 5.37
N TYR A 210 10.72 23.33 5.09
CA TYR A 210 11.45 22.07 4.98
C TYR A 210 11.33 21.22 6.26
N ASN A 211 11.66 21.82 7.41
CA ASN A 211 11.64 21.07 8.67
C ASN A 211 10.23 20.72 9.17
N ASN A 212 9.23 21.52 8.79
CA ASN A 212 7.84 21.33 9.23
C ASN A 212 7.10 20.28 8.42
N HIS A 213 7.47 20.06 7.15
CA HIS A 213 6.65 19.25 6.24
C HIS A 213 7.35 18.00 5.71
N LEU A 214 8.68 17.91 5.71
CA LEU A 214 9.42 16.84 5.07
C LEU A 214 10.13 15.92 6.07
N TYR A 215 10.11 14.63 5.74
CA TYR A 215 10.91 13.62 6.40
C TYR A 215 12.04 13.16 5.46
N ASP A 216 13.20 13.79 5.61
CA ASP A 216 14.43 13.44 4.92
C ASP A 216 15.23 12.35 5.66
N LEU A 217 16.18 11.72 4.95
CA LEU A 217 17.12 10.75 5.53
C LEU A 217 18.21 11.43 6.39
N ASN A 218 17.86 12.45 7.17
CA ASN A 218 18.73 12.96 8.22
C ASN A 218 18.83 11.90 9.34
N MET A 219 19.94 11.17 9.38
CA MET A 219 20.11 9.99 10.23
C MET A 219 19.92 10.28 11.73
N GLN A 220 20.15 11.51 12.19
CA GLN A 220 19.87 11.89 13.57
C GLN A 220 18.37 11.99 13.84
N LYS A 221 17.60 12.60 12.93
CA LYS A 221 16.14 12.68 13.01
C LYS A 221 15.52 11.29 12.85
N VAL A 222 15.99 10.51 11.86
CA VAL A 222 15.53 9.12 11.62
C VAL A 222 15.67 8.27 12.89
N LYS A 223 16.86 8.32 13.53
CA LYS A 223 17.10 7.63 14.80
C LYS A 223 16.10 8.02 15.89
N GLN A 224 15.90 9.32 16.08
CA GLN A 224 14.97 9.82 17.11
C GLN A 224 13.53 9.36 16.85
N LEU A 225 13.09 9.36 15.58
CA LEU A 225 11.74 8.95 15.21
C LEU A 225 11.54 7.45 15.37
N ILE A 226 12.51 6.59 14.96
CA ILE A 226 12.43 5.15 15.16
C ILE A 226 12.42 4.81 16.65
N GLN A 227 13.30 5.42 17.44
CA GLN A 227 13.30 5.21 18.90
C GLN A 227 11.99 5.68 19.55
N ARG A 228 11.39 6.77 19.03
CA ARG A 228 10.09 7.21 19.51
C ARG A 228 8.96 6.25 19.10
N ALA A 229 9.04 5.66 17.90
CA ALA A 229 8.09 4.63 17.44
C ALA A 229 8.08 3.42 18.39
N GLU A 230 9.25 2.94 18.79
CA GLU A 230 9.42 1.84 19.75
C GLU A 230 8.78 2.11 21.14
N GLU A 231 8.70 3.40 21.54
CA GLU A 231 8.06 3.76 22.81
C GLU A 231 6.52 3.76 22.75
N ILE A 232 5.94 3.93 21.56
CA ILE A 232 4.49 4.17 21.39
C ILE A 232 3.75 3.08 20.64
N ALA A 233 4.48 2.14 20.03
CA ALA A 233 3.93 1.05 19.25
C ALA A 233 4.50 -0.31 19.67
N ASP A 234 3.94 -1.37 19.15
CA ASP A 234 4.34 -2.75 19.39
C ASP A 234 5.22 -3.31 18.27
N PHE A 235 5.21 -2.65 17.10
CA PHE A 235 5.91 -3.04 15.89
C PHE A 235 6.20 -1.81 15.02
N THR A 236 7.40 -1.70 14.47
CA THR A 236 7.85 -0.54 13.70
C THR A 236 8.23 -0.93 12.28
N ILE A 237 7.55 -0.34 11.29
CA ILE A 237 7.82 -0.47 9.86
C ILE A 237 8.42 0.84 9.34
N VAL A 238 9.50 0.76 8.57
CA VAL A 238 10.16 1.92 7.96
C VAL A 238 10.22 1.74 6.45
N LEU A 239 9.79 2.76 5.70
CA LEU A 239 9.90 2.84 4.25
C LEU A 239 10.90 3.94 3.86
N PRO A 240 12.18 3.61 3.69
CA PRO A 240 13.15 4.55 3.17
C PRO A 240 13.16 4.52 1.65
N GLN A 241 13.12 5.68 1.02
CA GLN A 241 13.30 5.83 -0.41
C GLN A 241 14.71 6.33 -0.69
N MET A 242 15.59 5.42 -1.12
CA MET A 242 16.99 5.70 -1.49
C MET A 242 17.61 4.56 -2.29
N GLY A 243 18.68 4.85 -3.02
CA GLY A 243 19.49 3.90 -3.78
C GLY A 243 19.93 4.47 -5.11
N GLU A 244 20.47 3.62 -5.97
CA GLU A 244 20.78 3.95 -7.36
C GLU A 244 19.69 3.40 -8.27
N GLU A 245 19.08 4.27 -9.07
CA GLU A 245 18.04 3.86 -10.02
C GLU A 245 18.54 2.78 -10.96
N TYR A 246 17.68 1.77 -11.20
CA TYR A 246 17.86 0.69 -12.16
C TYR A 246 18.97 -0.30 -11.82
N HIS A 247 19.54 -0.28 -10.61
CA HIS A 247 20.50 -1.24 -10.11
C HIS A 247 19.83 -2.34 -9.29
N LEU A 248 20.20 -3.61 -9.55
CA LEU A 248 19.59 -4.79 -8.89
C LEU A 248 20.25 -5.15 -7.54
N HIS A 249 21.19 -4.36 -7.10
CA HIS A 249 21.94 -4.59 -5.87
C HIS A 249 22.06 -3.29 -5.09
N PRO A 250 21.78 -3.34 -3.78
CA PRO A 250 21.87 -2.16 -2.96
C PRO A 250 23.30 -1.61 -2.90
N THR A 251 23.41 -0.31 -2.83
CA THR A 251 24.67 0.34 -2.52
C THR A 251 25.09 0.06 -1.08
N GLN A 252 26.41 0.20 -0.78
CA GLN A 252 26.86 0.08 0.61
C GLN A 252 26.16 1.08 1.52
N GLY A 253 25.87 2.31 1.00
CA GLY A 253 25.12 3.33 1.74
C GLY A 253 23.68 2.89 2.12
N GLN A 254 22.98 2.19 1.23
CA GLN A 254 21.66 1.60 1.57
C GLN A 254 21.81 0.54 2.65
N ILE A 255 22.76 -0.40 2.48
CA ILE A 255 23.00 -1.48 3.43
C ILE A 255 23.27 -0.90 4.83
N ASP A 256 24.20 0.02 4.94
CA ASP A 256 24.59 0.64 6.21
C ASP A 256 23.41 1.40 6.85
N THR A 257 22.64 2.12 6.03
CA THR A 257 21.49 2.91 6.49
C THR A 257 20.36 1.98 7.02
N TYR A 258 20.01 0.93 6.27
CA TYR A 258 18.91 0.04 6.66
C TYR A 258 19.29 -0.81 7.87
N HIS A 259 20.54 -1.24 7.96
CA HIS A 259 21.06 -1.89 9.17
C HIS A 259 20.99 -0.96 10.40
N GLN A 260 21.32 0.32 10.24
CA GLN A 260 21.18 1.28 11.34
C GLN A 260 19.73 1.47 11.78
N MET A 261 18.76 1.47 10.83
CA MET A 261 17.33 1.52 11.17
C MET A 261 16.91 0.32 12.02
N ILE A 262 17.35 -0.90 11.64
CA ILE A 262 17.12 -2.11 12.45
C ILE A 262 17.78 -1.98 13.84
N GLU A 263 19.01 -1.48 13.91
CA GLU A 263 19.70 -1.28 15.18
C GLU A 263 18.99 -0.27 16.10
N TRP A 264 18.27 0.71 15.54
CA TRP A 264 17.52 1.70 16.31
C TRP A 264 16.12 1.25 16.73
N GLY A 265 15.62 0.11 16.21
CA GLY A 265 14.37 -0.50 16.63
C GLY A 265 13.42 -0.91 15.51
N ALA A 266 13.68 -0.56 14.25
CA ALA A 266 12.82 -1.01 13.17
C ALA A 266 12.73 -2.55 13.11
N ASP A 267 11.53 -3.07 12.98
CA ASP A 267 11.28 -4.51 12.83
C ASP A 267 11.37 -4.93 11.36
N VAL A 268 10.89 -4.05 10.47
CA VAL A 268 10.88 -4.29 9.03
C VAL A 268 11.26 -2.99 8.29
N VAL A 269 12.09 -3.15 7.26
CA VAL A 269 12.43 -2.08 6.32
C VAL A 269 11.97 -2.50 4.92
N PHE A 270 11.09 -1.72 4.33
CA PHE A 270 10.61 -1.85 2.95
C PHE A 270 11.18 -0.71 2.11
N GLY A 271 12.27 -0.95 1.38
CA GLY A 271 12.91 0.07 0.55
C GLY A 271 12.19 0.35 -0.77
N GLY A 272 12.34 1.57 -1.27
CA GLY A 272 11.85 2.08 -2.56
C GLY A 272 12.87 2.99 -3.22
N HIS A 273 12.57 3.57 -4.39
CA HIS A 273 13.34 4.47 -5.24
C HIS A 273 14.13 3.83 -6.39
N PRO A 274 14.84 2.68 -6.29
CA PRO A 274 15.58 2.14 -7.42
C PRO A 274 14.76 1.79 -8.66
N HIS A 275 13.42 1.76 -8.56
CA HIS A 275 12.48 1.39 -9.63
C HIS A 275 12.70 -0.02 -10.19
N VAL A 276 13.52 -0.80 -9.52
CA VAL A 276 13.74 -2.23 -9.73
C VAL A 276 13.82 -2.92 -8.38
N ILE A 277 13.51 -4.21 -8.36
CA ILE A 277 13.60 -5.00 -7.15
C ILE A 277 15.07 -5.21 -6.75
N GLU A 278 15.37 -5.08 -5.47
CA GLU A 278 16.65 -5.44 -4.88
C GLU A 278 16.48 -6.59 -3.88
N PRO A 279 17.57 -7.30 -3.51
CA PRO A 279 17.52 -8.47 -2.62
C PRO A 279 16.91 -8.19 -1.24
N THR A 280 16.70 -9.27 -0.49
CA THR A 280 16.23 -9.24 0.90
C THR A 280 17.30 -9.72 1.88
N GLU A 281 17.13 -9.31 3.13
CA GLU A 281 17.94 -9.79 4.23
C GLU A 281 17.09 -10.07 5.47
N THR A 282 17.37 -11.15 6.18
CA THR A 282 16.80 -11.46 7.49
C THR A 282 17.90 -11.32 8.55
N ILE A 283 17.70 -10.42 9.49
CA ILE A 283 18.63 -10.13 10.58
C ILE A 283 18.06 -10.71 11.88
N THR A 284 18.89 -11.36 12.68
CA THR A 284 18.50 -11.73 14.04
C THR A 284 19.09 -10.72 15.02
N LYS A 285 18.21 -9.99 15.72
CA LYS A 285 18.58 -9.04 16.77
C LYS A 285 17.83 -9.38 18.06
N ASP A 286 18.55 -9.50 19.16
CA ASP A 286 18.00 -9.84 20.49
C ASP A 286 17.14 -11.13 20.49
N GLY A 287 17.47 -12.08 19.61
CA GLY A 287 16.76 -13.33 19.43
C GLY A 287 15.47 -13.23 18.58
N GLU A 288 15.18 -12.07 18.00
CA GLU A 288 14.06 -11.84 17.11
C GLU A 288 14.51 -11.68 15.67
N LYS A 289 13.67 -12.12 14.73
CA LYS A 289 13.89 -11.90 13.31
C LYS A 289 13.38 -10.52 12.90
N LYS A 290 14.23 -9.77 12.22
CA LYS A 290 13.94 -8.52 11.55
C LYS A 290 14.13 -8.72 10.06
N PHE A 291 13.46 -7.91 9.24
CA PHE A 291 13.47 -8.14 7.80
C PHE A 291 13.74 -6.85 7.01
N ILE A 292 14.51 -6.97 5.97
CA ILE A 292 14.80 -5.91 5.01
C ILE A 292 14.52 -6.44 3.59
N ILE A 293 13.81 -5.64 2.80
CA ILE A 293 13.89 -5.65 1.34
C ILE A 293 14.49 -4.33 0.91
N TYR A 294 15.57 -4.36 0.15
CA TYR A 294 16.29 -3.15 -0.22
C TYR A 294 15.52 -2.27 -1.22
N SER A 295 14.74 -2.88 -2.14
CA SER A 295 13.75 -2.18 -2.97
C SER A 295 12.63 -3.13 -3.40
N MET A 296 11.39 -2.64 -3.34
CA MET A 296 10.20 -3.37 -3.82
C MET A 296 9.96 -3.19 -5.33
N GLY A 297 10.68 -2.26 -5.99
CA GLY A 297 10.50 -1.91 -7.39
C GLY A 297 9.16 -1.23 -7.68
N ASN A 298 8.82 -1.08 -8.95
CA ASN A 298 7.57 -0.45 -9.37
C ASN A 298 6.37 -1.37 -9.18
N LEU A 299 5.32 -0.87 -8.56
CA LEU A 299 4.00 -1.53 -8.62
C LEU A 299 3.28 -1.16 -9.92
N LEU A 300 3.19 0.12 -10.24
CA LEU A 300 2.58 0.64 -11.47
C LEU A 300 3.49 1.71 -12.08
N SER A 301 3.86 1.54 -13.35
CA SER A 301 4.74 2.48 -14.04
C SER A 301 4.70 2.26 -15.56
N ASN A 302 5.07 3.28 -16.35
CA ASN A 302 5.44 3.10 -17.76
C ASN A 302 6.96 2.87 -17.96
N GLN A 303 7.72 2.73 -16.91
CA GLN A 303 9.12 2.28 -16.97
C GLN A 303 9.14 0.79 -17.30
N ARG A 304 9.68 0.44 -18.47
CA ARG A 304 9.65 -0.94 -19.00
C ARG A 304 10.69 -1.15 -20.09
N VAL A 305 10.84 -2.37 -20.54
CA VAL A 305 11.84 -2.70 -21.57
C VAL A 305 11.68 -1.87 -22.84
N GLU A 306 10.44 -1.51 -23.22
CA GLU A 306 10.17 -0.73 -24.43
C GLU A 306 10.49 0.77 -24.28
N THR A 307 10.65 1.27 -23.04
CA THR A 307 10.94 2.68 -22.75
C THR A 307 12.35 2.92 -22.21
N LEU A 308 12.88 1.98 -21.44
CA LEU A 308 14.19 2.11 -20.77
C LEU A 308 15.17 1.00 -21.14
N GLU A 309 14.81 0.10 -22.04
CA GLU A 309 15.61 -1.10 -22.38
C GLU A 309 15.96 -1.98 -21.16
N ASN A 310 15.16 -1.84 -20.08
CA ASN A 310 15.36 -2.55 -18.82
C ASN A 310 14.09 -3.32 -18.44
N ILE A 311 14.15 -4.66 -18.51
CA ILE A 311 13.02 -5.52 -18.19
C ILE A 311 12.66 -5.53 -16.68
N TRP A 312 13.58 -5.14 -15.82
CA TRP A 312 13.35 -5.16 -14.39
C TRP A 312 12.43 -4.03 -13.92
N THR A 313 12.32 -2.94 -14.68
CA THR A 313 11.47 -1.79 -14.31
C THR A 313 9.97 -2.04 -14.49
N GLU A 314 9.58 -3.12 -15.17
CA GLU A 314 8.18 -3.56 -15.28
C GLU A 314 7.80 -4.62 -14.25
N ARG A 315 8.71 -4.95 -13.32
CA ARG A 315 8.57 -5.97 -12.28
C ARG A 315 8.55 -5.32 -10.92
N GLY A 316 7.63 -5.74 -10.10
CA GLY A 316 7.52 -5.32 -8.71
C GLY A 316 7.26 -6.50 -7.80
N VAL A 317 7.03 -6.19 -6.54
CA VAL A 317 6.65 -7.18 -5.54
C VAL A 317 5.68 -6.58 -4.52
N ILE A 318 4.67 -7.35 -4.15
CA ILE A 318 3.88 -7.09 -2.94
C ILE A 318 4.47 -7.97 -1.85
N MET A 319 5.00 -7.34 -0.81
CA MET A 319 5.43 -8.04 0.39
C MET A 319 4.22 -8.34 1.27
N ASP A 320 4.20 -9.52 1.88
CA ASP A 320 3.13 -10.02 2.75
C ASP A 320 3.76 -10.57 4.01
N ILE A 321 3.57 -9.87 5.12
CA ILE A 321 4.12 -10.25 6.41
C ILE A 321 3.00 -10.58 7.40
N THR A 322 3.30 -11.49 8.32
CA THR A 322 2.45 -11.78 9.47
C THR A 322 3.18 -11.45 10.75
N ILE A 323 2.54 -10.69 11.62
CA ILE A 323 3.02 -10.37 12.96
C ILE A 323 2.09 -10.97 14.01
N GLU A 324 2.66 -11.40 15.11
CA GLU A 324 1.94 -12.02 16.21
C GLU A 324 2.32 -11.37 17.53
N LYS A 325 1.33 -10.99 18.32
CA LYS A 325 1.52 -10.48 19.69
C LYS A 325 0.99 -11.48 20.70
N GLU A 326 1.87 -11.96 21.56
CA GLU A 326 1.54 -12.86 22.64
C GLU A 326 2.31 -12.47 23.91
N ASN A 327 1.62 -12.43 25.05
CA ASN A 327 2.19 -12.04 26.34
C ASN A 327 2.88 -10.67 26.34
N GLY A 328 2.36 -9.72 25.54
CA GLY A 328 2.89 -8.35 25.41
C GLY A 328 4.11 -8.22 24.50
N LYS A 329 4.52 -9.29 23.83
CA LYS A 329 5.63 -9.30 22.87
C LYS A 329 5.11 -9.49 21.46
N THR A 330 5.50 -8.61 20.53
CA THR A 330 5.16 -8.71 19.11
C THR A 330 6.37 -9.24 18.34
N THR A 331 6.14 -10.19 17.44
CA THR A 331 7.18 -10.81 16.61
C THR A 331 6.72 -10.94 15.16
N LEU A 332 7.67 -10.80 14.24
CA LEU A 332 7.49 -11.14 12.82
C LEU A 332 7.54 -12.68 12.67
N THR A 333 6.48 -13.30 12.18
CA THR A 333 6.35 -14.77 12.12
C THR A 333 6.32 -15.32 10.70
N SER A 334 6.01 -14.49 9.71
CA SER A 334 6.01 -14.90 8.29
C SER A 334 6.40 -13.74 7.40
N VAL A 335 7.16 -14.03 6.36
CA VAL A 335 7.46 -13.13 5.25
C VAL A 335 7.27 -13.88 3.94
N LYS A 336 6.46 -13.32 3.06
CA LYS A 336 6.22 -13.82 1.70
C LYS A 336 6.37 -12.67 0.71
N ALA A 337 6.67 -13.03 -0.52
CA ALA A 337 6.70 -12.11 -1.65
C ALA A 337 5.75 -12.59 -2.73
N HIS A 338 5.00 -11.67 -3.31
CA HIS A 338 4.12 -11.89 -4.44
C HIS A 338 4.63 -11.05 -5.62
N PRO A 339 5.44 -11.63 -6.51
CA PRO A 339 5.95 -10.92 -7.68
C PRO A 339 4.82 -10.37 -8.55
N THR A 340 4.97 -9.13 -8.99
CA THR A 340 4.05 -8.46 -9.91
C THR A 340 4.73 -8.14 -11.24
N TRP A 341 3.92 -7.94 -12.25
CA TRP A 341 4.35 -7.51 -13.58
C TRP A 341 3.35 -6.50 -14.15
N VAL A 342 3.85 -5.37 -14.64
CA VAL A 342 2.99 -4.33 -15.22
C VAL A 342 2.67 -4.68 -16.66
N SER A 343 1.41 -5.01 -16.92
CA SER A 343 0.87 -5.19 -18.27
C SER A 343 0.66 -3.84 -18.95
N ARG A 344 0.88 -3.79 -20.27
CA ARG A 344 0.54 -2.66 -21.13
C ARG A 344 -0.03 -3.18 -22.44
N THR A 345 -1.35 -3.11 -22.58
CA THR A 345 -2.07 -3.59 -23.77
C THR A 345 -2.56 -2.40 -24.58
N GLU A 346 -2.22 -2.34 -25.89
CA GLU A 346 -2.72 -1.30 -26.77
C GLU A 346 -4.25 -1.37 -26.91
N ILE A 347 -4.90 -0.20 -26.83
CA ILE A 347 -6.35 -0.06 -26.95
C ILE A 347 -6.70 0.79 -28.17
N ASP A 348 -7.94 0.68 -28.64
CA ASP A 348 -8.44 1.42 -29.82
C ASP A 348 -8.71 2.91 -29.48
N ARG A 349 -7.67 3.58 -29.01
CA ARG A 349 -7.63 5.03 -28.74
C ARG A 349 -6.23 5.56 -29.02
N SER A 350 -6.09 6.87 -29.11
CA SER A 350 -4.82 7.54 -29.25
C SER A 350 -4.60 8.57 -28.13
N PHE A 351 -3.36 8.72 -27.70
CA PHE A 351 -2.92 9.75 -26.77
C PHE A 351 -1.66 10.43 -27.32
N MET A 352 -1.66 11.77 -27.39
CA MET A 352 -0.55 12.61 -27.88
C MET A 352 -0.03 12.19 -29.28
N GLY A 353 -0.93 11.70 -30.16
CA GLY A 353 -0.57 11.26 -31.52
C GLY A 353 0.05 9.87 -31.62
N GLY A 354 0.14 9.14 -30.52
CA GLY A 354 0.54 7.73 -30.42
C GLY A 354 -0.60 6.84 -29.92
N PRO A 355 -0.35 5.52 -29.78
CA PRO A 355 -1.33 4.59 -29.22
C PRO A 355 -1.55 4.89 -27.73
N ALA A 356 -2.78 4.65 -27.26
CA ALA A 356 -3.09 4.56 -25.83
C ALA A 356 -3.09 3.11 -25.36
N TYR A 357 -2.96 2.90 -24.05
CA TYR A 357 -2.77 1.57 -23.47
C TYR A 357 -3.65 1.35 -22.23
N ASP A 358 -4.14 0.14 -22.07
CA ASP A 358 -4.66 -0.35 -20.80
C ASP A 358 -3.49 -0.86 -19.96
N TYR A 359 -3.36 -0.29 -18.76
CA TYR A 359 -2.34 -0.68 -17.78
C TYR A 359 -2.97 -1.55 -16.71
N GLN A 360 -2.29 -2.62 -16.33
CA GLN A 360 -2.73 -3.49 -15.24
C GLN A 360 -1.53 -4.05 -14.49
N VAL A 361 -1.65 -4.13 -13.18
CA VAL A 361 -0.69 -4.83 -12.32
C VAL A 361 -1.10 -6.30 -12.24
N PHE A 362 -0.35 -7.17 -12.88
CA PHE A 362 -0.60 -8.61 -12.86
C PHE A 362 0.10 -9.27 -11.68
N LEU A 363 -0.63 -10.12 -10.96
CA LEU A 363 -0.07 -11.00 -9.95
C LEU A 363 0.56 -12.21 -10.66
N ALA A 364 1.90 -12.25 -10.74
CA ALA A 364 2.61 -13.17 -11.62
C ALA A 364 2.36 -14.65 -11.30
N GLU A 365 2.09 -14.98 -10.03
CA GLU A 365 1.78 -16.36 -9.59
C GLU A 365 0.53 -16.94 -10.26
N ASN A 366 -0.45 -16.09 -10.64
CA ASN A 366 -1.68 -16.53 -11.31
C ASN A 366 -1.43 -17.06 -12.73
N TYR A 367 -0.28 -16.77 -13.31
CA TYR A 367 0.11 -17.14 -14.67
C TYR A 367 1.13 -18.29 -14.73
N MET A 368 1.50 -18.84 -13.57
CA MET A 368 2.40 -19.98 -13.51
C MET A 368 1.69 -21.25 -14.00
N PRO A 369 2.43 -22.31 -14.40
CA PRO A 369 1.85 -23.56 -14.85
C PRO A 369 0.79 -24.11 -13.88
N GLY A 370 -0.45 -24.26 -14.36
CA GLY A 370 -1.61 -24.64 -13.55
C GLY A 370 -2.30 -23.50 -12.81
N GLY A 371 -1.83 -22.26 -12.95
CA GLY A 371 -2.47 -21.07 -12.40
C GLY A 371 -3.76 -20.68 -13.14
N PRO A 372 -4.65 -19.93 -12.48
CA PRO A 372 -5.98 -19.63 -13.02
C PRO A 372 -5.97 -18.77 -14.29
N LEU A 373 -4.88 -18.01 -14.54
CA LEU A 373 -4.78 -17.09 -15.67
C LEU A 373 -3.72 -17.51 -16.71
N GLU A 374 -3.12 -18.71 -16.60
CA GLU A 374 -2.07 -19.20 -17.50
C GLU A 374 -2.42 -19.08 -19.00
N HIS A 375 -3.71 -19.25 -19.33
CA HIS A 375 -4.18 -19.29 -20.73
C HIS A 375 -4.95 -18.03 -21.16
N THR A 376 -4.87 -16.95 -20.40
CA THR A 376 -5.66 -15.72 -20.67
C THR A 376 -4.87 -14.69 -21.50
N VAL A 377 -3.58 -14.86 -21.65
CA VAL A 377 -2.68 -13.97 -22.39
C VAL A 377 -1.97 -14.70 -23.53
N ASP A 378 -1.42 -13.95 -24.46
CA ASP A 378 -0.61 -14.54 -25.54
C ASP A 378 0.70 -15.14 -25.00
N LYS A 379 1.31 -16.02 -25.80
CA LYS A 379 2.51 -16.77 -25.39
C LYS A 379 3.68 -15.85 -25.00
N LYS A 380 3.91 -14.75 -25.71
CA LYS A 380 5.03 -13.84 -25.44
C LYS A 380 4.83 -13.10 -24.12
N THR A 381 3.61 -12.64 -23.86
CA THR A 381 3.21 -12.03 -22.59
C THR A 381 3.34 -13.03 -21.46
N LEU A 382 2.85 -14.26 -21.62
CA LEU A 382 2.98 -15.32 -20.63
C LEU A 382 4.45 -15.60 -20.27
N GLU A 383 5.34 -15.73 -21.25
CA GLU A 383 6.78 -15.94 -21.03
C GLU A 383 7.41 -14.80 -20.21
N ARG A 384 7.01 -13.52 -20.43
CA ARG A 384 7.47 -12.36 -19.66
C ARG A 384 7.02 -12.44 -18.21
N ILE A 385 5.75 -12.77 -17.97
CA ILE A 385 5.19 -12.89 -16.61
C ILE A 385 5.85 -14.04 -15.84
N GLN A 386 6.00 -15.21 -16.47
CA GLN A 386 6.63 -16.38 -15.85
C GLN A 386 8.13 -16.14 -15.57
N SER A 387 8.81 -15.41 -16.47
CA SER A 387 10.18 -14.96 -16.22
C SER A 387 10.23 -13.99 -15.04
N ALA A 388 9.31 -13.02 -14.96
CA ALA A 388 9.22 -12.10 -13.83
C ALA A 388 9.07 -12.87 -12.52
N TYR A 389 8.10 -13.78 -12.42
CA TYR A 389 7.90 -14.62 -11.23
C TYR A 389 9.17 -15.36 -10.80
N THR A 390 9.81 -16.04 -11.76
CA THR A 390 10.97 -16.90 -11.49
C THR A 390 12.20 -16.11 -11.07
N GLU A 391 12.50 -15.04 -11.81
CA GLU A 391 13.72 -14.25 -11.61
C GLU A 391 13.59 -13.36 -10.37
N VAL A 392 12.40 -12.78 -10.10
CA VAL A 392 12.14 -12.00 -8.88
C VAL A 392 12.31 -12.88 -7.64
N ASN A 393 11.66 -14.06 -7.59
CA ASN A 393 11.83 -14.97 -6.45
C ASN A 393 13.29 -15.42 -6.24
N LYS A 394 14.03 -15.60 -7.34
CA LYS A 394 15.46 -15.92 -7.28
C LYS A 394 16.30 -14.77 -6.72
N LEU A 395 15.99 -13.52 -7.14
CA LEU A 395 16.69 -12.32 -6.67
C LEU A 395 16.42 -12.06 -5.19
N LEU A 396 15.14 -12.09 -4.78
CA LEU A 396 14.73 -11.88 -3.40
C LEU A 396 15.34 -12.91 -2.45
N ASN A 397 15.40 -14.19 -2.85
CA ASN A 397 16.01 -15.29 -2.09
C ASN A 397 15.63 -15.27 -0.61
N ILE A 398 14.34 -15.08 -0.30
CA ILE A 398 13.84 -14.96 1.08
C ILE A 398 14.23 -16.18 1.90
N LYS A 399 14.90 -15.94 3.03
CA LYS A 399 15.31 -16.94 4.03
C LYS A 399 14.78 -16.51 5.40
N PHE A 400 13.50 -16.75 5.60
CA PHE A 400 12.81 -16.31 6.81
C PHE A 400 12.39 -17.50 7.69
#